data_881e7dd888f36194682e13ec93cd40dd
#
_entry.id   881e7dd888f36194682e13ec93cd40dd
#
_cell.length_a   1.000
_cell.length_b   1.000
_cell.length_c   1.000
_cell.angle_alpha   90.00
_cell.angle_beta   90.00
_cell.angle_gamma   90.00
#
_symmetry.space_group_name_H-M   'P 1'
#
loop_
_entity.id
_entity.type
_entity.pdbx_description
1 polymer ?
#
loop_
_entity_poly.entity_id
_entity_poly.type
_entity_poly.pdbx_seq_one_letter_code
_entity_poly.pdbx_strand_id
1 'polypeptide(L)'
;MKILFISLGCDKNLADSEEMLGLLTGSGHEIVDSEEEAEAIVINTCCFIHDAKEESVNTILEMAEYKKTGKCKALVVTGCMAQRYKEEITQEIPEVDAVLGTTSYGDIVKALNEAQAGHVFQEFRDVNELPEDSGRRVLTTGGHFGYLKIAEGCDKHCTYCIIPSLRGSFRSVPEERLLAQAEYMASQGVKELILVAQETTVYGTDLYGRKTLHILLKKLCQIRGIRWIRVLYCYPEEIYDELIQVMKEEKKICNYLDLPIQHASDRILKRMGRRTTRKQLTDIITKLRREIPDIVLRTSLITGFPGETQEDHEELMEFVDEMEFDRLGVFTYSPEEGTPAETMEGQVPEEVKEERRDEIMSLQQEISLEKGNERIGQELLVMIEGKVSGESAYIGRTYADAPKVDGYLFVQTGELLVTGDFARVRVTGALEYDLIGELADEYTE
;
A
#
# COMPACT_ATOMS: atom_id res chain seq x y z
N MET A 1 -29.37 -5.90 -6.55
CA MET A 1 -28.67 -7.18 -6.58
C MET A 1 -27.81 -7.32 -5.35
N LYS A 2 -27.59 -8.57 -4.95
CA LYS A 2 -26.57 -8.94 -3.98
C LYS A 2 -25.22 -9.12 -4.69
N ILE A 3 -24.20 -8.37 -4.28
CA ILE A 3 -22.89 -8.34 -4.93
C ILE A 3 -21.83 -8.76 -3.93
N LEU A 4 -21.04 -9.78 -4.28
CA LEU A 4 -19.78 -10.08 -3.62
C LEU A 4 -18.68 -9.25 -4.28
N PHE A 5 -17.92 -8.53 -3.47
CA PHE A 5 -16.79 -7.73 -3.95
C PHE A 5 -15.47 -8.24 -3.37
N ILE A 6 -14.56 -8.66 -4.24
CA ILE A 6 -13.23 -9.16 -3.87
C ILE A 6 -12.18 -8.14 -4.30
N SER A 7 -11.40 -7.64 -3.35
CA SER A 7 -10.31 -6.68 -3.60
C SER A 7 -8.96 -7.33 -3.36
N LEU A 8 -8.19 -7.52 -4.42
CA LEU A 8 -6.84 -8.08 -4.38
C LEU A 8 -5.79 -6.99 -4.55
N GLY A 9 -4.57 -7.27 -4.08
CA GLY A 9 -3.40 -6.44 -4.29
C GLY A 9 -3.21 -5.33 -3.26
N CYS A 10 -2.80 -4.14 -3.72
CA CYS A 10 -2.24 -3.09 -2.88
C CYS A 10 -3.27 -2.04 -2.39
N ASP A 11 -2.83 -1.13 -1.53
CA ASP A 11 -3.62 -0.04 -0.95
C ASP A 11 -4.28 0.88 -2.00
N LYS A 12 -3.61 1.06 -3.16
CA LYS A 12 -4.15 1.84 -4.28
C LYS A 12 -5.33 1.14 -4.94
N ASN A 13 -5.24 -0.20 -5.09
CA ASN A 13 -6.37 -1.02 -5.54
C ASN A 13 -7.52 -1.01 -4.53
N LEU A 14 -7.20 -1.04 -3.24
CA LEU A 14 -8.22 -0.95 -2.19
C LEU A 14 -8.96 0.39 -2.25
N ALA A 15 -8.24 1.50 -2.47
CA ALA A 15 -8.88 2.81 -2.64
C ALA A 15 -9.84 2.83 -3.85
N ASP A 16 -9.44 2.21 -4.98
CA ASP A 16 -10.31 2.05 -6.17
C ASP A 16 -11.52 1.17 -5.85
N SER A 17 -11.34 0.08 -5.09
CA SER A 17 -12.41 -0.82 -4.65
C SER A 17 -13.45 -0.10 -3.79
N GLU A 18 -13.03 0.73 -2.86
CA GLU A 18 -13.91 1.49 -1.98
C GLU A 18 -14.72 2.54 -2.75
N GLU A 19 -14.17 3.15 -3.80
CA GLU A 19 -14.92 4.02 -4.72
C GLU A 19 -15.96 3.21 -5.53
N MET A 20 -15.59 2.04 -6.06
CA MET A 20 -16.54 1.14 -6.75
C MET A 20 -17.67 0.69 -5.83
N LEU A 21 -17.37 0.30 -4.59
CA LEU A 21 -18.37 -0.03 -3.58
C LEU A 21 -19.32 1.13 -3.30
N GLY A 22 -18.81 2.36 -3.27
CA GLY A 22 -19.64 3.57 -3.14
C GLY A 22 -20.60 3.76 -4.32
N LEU A 23 -20.15 3.51 -5.56
CA LEU A 23 -20.98 3.57 -6.76
C LEU A 23 -22.07 2.48 -6.75
N LEU A 24 -21.70 1.26 -6.40
CA LEU A 24 -22.60 0.10 -6.35
C LEU A 24 -23.70 0.29 -5.30
N THR A 25 -23.33 0.62 -4.07
CA THR A 25 -24.29 0.86 -2.99
C THR A 25 -25.17 2.08 -3.27
N GLY A 26 -24.60 3.15 -3.84
CA GLY A 26 -25.33 4.33 -4.27
C GLY A 26 -26.34 4.08 -5.40
N SER A 27 -26.15 2.99 -6.15
CA SER A 27 -27.09 2.53 -7.20
C SER A 27 -28.11 1.50 -6.69
N GLY A 28 -28.16 1.27 -5.37
CA GLY A 28 -29.16 0.41 -4.72
C GLY A 28 -28.79 -1.08 -4.74
N HIS A 29 -27.52 -1.42 -4.94
CA HIS A 29 -27.03 -2.79 -4.78
C HIS A 29 -26.67 -3.06 -3.31
N GLU A 30 -26.82 -4.31 -2.88
CA GLU A 30 -26.47 -4.81 -1.56
C GLU A 30 -25.13 -5.56 -1.65
N ILE A 31 -24.19 -5.22 -0.78
CA ILE A 31 -22.92 -5.94 -0.68
C ILE A 31 -23.08 -7.09 0.31
N VAL A 32 -22.64 -8.27 -0.10
CA VAL A 32 -22.70 -9.51 0.69
C VAL A 32 -21.29 -10.10 0.85
N ASP A 33 -21.11 -10.96 1.83
CA ASP A 33 -19.88 -11.65 2.17
C ASP A 33 -19.90 -13.17 1.83
N SER A 34 -21.01 -13.63 1.23
CA SER A 34 -21.22 -15.03 0.85
C SER A 34 -21.29 -15.18 -0.66
N GLU A 35 -20.43 -16.04 -1.18
CA GLU A 35 -20.39 -16.42 -2.61
C GLU A 35 -21.71 -17.09 -3.05
N GLU A 36 -22.32 -17.88 -2.15
CA GLU A 36 -23.57 -18.61 -2.44
C GLU A 36 -24.78 -17.67 -2.58
N GLU A 37 -24.73 -16.51 -1.88
CA GLU A 37 -25.79 -15.52 -1.93
C GLU A 37 -25.62 -14.52 -3.07
N ALA A 38 -24.42 -14.37 -3.60
CA ALA A 38 -24.07 -13.38 -4.60
C ALA A 38 -24.82 -13.62 -5.93
N GLU A 39 -25.50 -12.60 -6.40
CA GLU A 39 -26.11 -12.55 -7.74
C GLU A 39 -25.13 -11.99 -8.78
N ALA A 40 -24.13 -11.25 -8.34
CA ALA A 40 -22.98 -10.79 -9.12
C ALA A 40 -21.71 -10.81 -8.27
N ILE A 41 -20.58 -11.06 -8.93
CA ILE A 41 -19.25 -11.05 -8.30
C ILE A 41 -18.37 -10.05 -9.03
N VAL A 42 -17.71 -9.17 -8.29
CA VAL A 42 -16.75 -8.19 -8.80
C VAL A 42 -15.39 -8.47 -8.19
N ILE A 43 -14.37 -8.64 -9.03
CA ILE A 43 -12.99 -8.91 -8.61
C ILE A 43 -12.09 -7.78 -9.08
N ASN A 44 -11.55 -6.99 -8.14
CA ASN A 44 -10.50 -6.02 -8.43
C ASN A 44 -9.14 -6.71 -8.29
N THR A 45 -8.44 -6.87 -9.42
CA THR A 45 -7.29 -7.75 -9.58
C THR A 45 -5.95 -7.04 -9.50
N CYS A 46 -4.91 -7.79 -9.17
CA CYS A 46 -3.51 -7.38 -9.19
C CYS A 46 -2.71 -8.21 -10.20
N CYS A 47 -1.62 -7.65 -10.73
CA CYS A 47 -0.66 -8.39 -11.56
C CYS A 47 0.74 -7.76 -11.49
N PHE A 48 1.09 -7.19 -10.32
CA PHE A 48 2.36 -6.50 -10.13
C PHE A 48 3.56 -7.46 -10.08
N ILE A 49 3.38 -8.62 -9.45
CA ILE A 49 4.34 -9.72 -9.39
C ILE A 49 3.64 -11.04 -9.75
N HIS A 50 4.41 -12.07 -10.03
CA HIS A 50 3.90 -13.39 -10.45
C HIS A 50 2.86 -13.95 -9.48
N ASP A 51 3.16 -13.96 -8.17
CA ASP A 51 2.26 -14.49 -7.14
C ASP A 51 0.91 -13.75 -7.10
N ALA A 52 0.93 -12.41 -7.21
CA ALA A 52 -0.31 -11.63 -7.25
C ALA A 52 -1.13 -11.88 -8.54
N LYS A 53 -0.45 -12.22 -9.64
CA LYS A 53 -1.10 -12.63 -10.88
C LYS A 53 -1.75 -14.01 -10.74
N GLU A 54 -1.03 -14.97 -10.15
CA GLU A 54 -1.54 -16.30 -9.87
C GLU A 54 -2.74 -16.26 -8.92
N GLU A 55 -2.66 -15.51 -7.83
CA GLU A 55 -3.79 -15.25 -6.92
C GLU A 55 -5.01 -14.70 -7.68
N SER A 56 -4.80 -13.71 -8.55
CA SER A 56 -5.89 -13.11 -9.32
C SER A 56 -6.54 -14.11 -10.28
N VAL A 57 -5.75 -14.91 -10.99
CA VAL A 57 -6.27 -15.95 -11.90
C VAL A 57 -7.05 -17.00 -11.13
N ASN A 58 -6.47 -17.52 -10.04
CA ASN A 58 -7.10 -18.55 -9.21
C ASN A 58 -8.43 -18.06 -8.62
N THR A 59 -8.47 -16.80 -8.13
CA THR A 59 -9.70 -16.19 -7.62
C THR A 59 -10.76 -16.06 -8.71
N ILE A 60 -10.40 -15.64 -9.93
CA ILE A 60 -11.36 -15.54 -11.04
C ILE A 60 -11.93 -16.92 -11.38
N LEU A 61 -11.09 -17.95 -11.48
CA LEU A 61 -11.51 -19.33 -11.81
C LEU A 61 -12.40 -19.92 -10.71
N GLU A 62 -12.07 -19.71 -9.44
CA GLU A 62 -12.89 -20.13 -8.31
C GLU A 62 -14.27 -19.46 -8.34
N MET A 63 -14.32 -18.15 -8.53
CA MET A 63 -15.58 -17.40 -8.58
C MET A 63 -16.40 -17.72 -9.82
N ALA A 64 -15.77 -18.10 -10.94
CA ALA A 64 -16.47 -18.54 -12.16
C ALA A 64 -17.31 -19.79 -11.93
N GLU A 65 -16.92 -20.68 -10.99
CA GLU A 65 -17.72 -21.87 -10.68
C GLU A 65 -19.09 -21.53 -10.06
N TYR A 66 -19.22 -20.39 -9.36
CA TYR A 66 -20.51 -19.95 -8.81
C TYR A 66 -21.52 -19.49 -9.88
N LYS A 67 -21.10 -19.26 -11.13
CA LYS A 67 -22.03 -19.08 -12.26
C LYS A 67 -22.71 -20.41 -12.65
N LYS A 68 -22.07 -21.54 -12.39
CA LYS A 68 -22.59 -22.88 -12.71
C LYS A 68 -23.39 -23.47 -11.54
N THR A 69 -22.92 -23.25 -10.34
CA THR A 69 -23.42 -23.91 -9.12
C THR A 69 -24.24 -23.00 -8.21
N GLY A 70 -24.05 -21.68 -8.30
CA GLY A 70 -24.64 -20.67 -7.44
C GLY A 70 -25.75 -19.83 -8.09
N LYS A 71 -25.96 -18.65 -7.51
CA LYS A 71 -26.93 -17.64 -7.99
C LYS A 71 -26.25 -16.58 -8.89
N CYS A 72 -24.93 -16.61 -9.01
CA CYS A 72 -24.16 -15.63 -9.74
C CYS A 72 -24.54 -15.62 -11.23
N LYS A 73 -24.92 -14.46 -11.74
CA LYS A 73 -25.29 -14.22 -13.14
C LYS A 73 -24.33 -13.28 -13.85
N ALA A 74 -23.49 -12.56 -13.11
CA ALA A 74 -22.55 -11.62 -13.66
C ALA A 74 -21.20 -11.73 -12.91
N LEU A 75 -20.12 -11.99 -13.63
CA LEU A 75 -18.75 -11.98 -13.15
C LEU A 75 -18.00 -10.84 -13.82
N VAL A 76 -17.54 -9.86 -13.01
CA VAL A 76 -16.86 -8.67 -13.48
C VAL A 76 -15.42 -8.67 -12.96
N VAL A 77 -14.47 -8.48 -13.85
CA VAL A 77 -13.04 -8.39 -13.54
C VAL A 77 -12.55 -6.97 -13.82
N THR A 78 -11.85 -6.37 -12.87
CA THR A 78 -11.28 -5.02 -12.99
C THR A 78 -9.87 -4.97 -12.41
N GLY A 79 -9.20 -3.82 -12.51
CA GLY A 79 -7.89 -3.58 -11.91
C GLY A 79 -6.70 -3.83 -12.83
N CYS A 80 -5.53 -4.07 -12.23
CA CYS A 80 -4.27 -4.11 -12.98
C CYS A 80 -4.18 -5.29 -13.94
N MET A 81 -4.68 -6.47 -13.57
CA MET A 81 -4.70 -7.62 -14.45
C MET A 81 -5.67 -7.41 -15.62
N ALA A 82 -6.84 -6.85 -15.35
CA ALA A 82 -7.81 -6.49 -16.39
C ALA A 82 -7.18 -5.50 -17.40
N GLN A 83 -6.44 -4.50 -16.93
CA GLN A 83 -5.74 -3.54 -17.79
C GLN A 83 -4.64 -4.19 -18.62
N ARG A 84 -3.96 -5.18 -18.08
CA ARG A 84 -2.83 -5.84 -18.76
C ARG A 84 -3.27 -6.78 -19.86
N TYR A 85 -4.25 -7.64 -19.58
CA TYR A 85 -4.64 -8.76 -20.45
C TYR A 85 -5.95 -8.49 -21.22
N LYS A 86 -6.71 -7.48 -20.87
CA LYS A 86 -7.87 -6.98 -21.64
C LYS A 86 -8.79 -8.11 -22.16
N GLU A 87 -8.91 -8.19 -23.49
CA GLU A 87 -9.77 -9.15 -24.18
C GLU A 87 -9.35 -10.62 -23.95
N GLU A 88 -8.09 -10.88 -23.63
CA GLU A 88 -7.60 -12.24 -23.37
C GLU A 88 -8.34 -12.88 -22.20
N ILE A 89 -8.70 -12.09 -21.18
CA ILE A 89 -9.44 -12.58 -20.01
C ILE A 89 -10.75 -13.24 -20.41
N THR A 90 -11.53 -12.60 -21.28
CA THR A 90 -12.82 -13.16 -21.74
C THR A 90 -12.67 -14.27 -22.78
N GLN A 91 -11.52 -14.35 -23.46
CA GLN A 91 -11.21 -15.44 -24.39
C GLN A 91 -10.82 -16.71 -23.65
N GLU A 92 -9.99 -16.58 -22.62
CA GLU A 92 -9.49 -17.72 -21.84
C GLU A 92 -10.48 -18.15 -20.72
N ILE A 93 -11.28 -17.21 -20.19
CA ILE A 93 -12.27 -17.44 -19.14
C ILE A 93 -13.63 -16.92 -19.60
N PRO A 94 -14.38 -17.71 -20.42
CA PRO A 94 -15.65 -17.28 -21.02
C PRO A 94 -16.76 -16.96 -19.99
N GLU A 95 -16.59 -17.38 -18.75
CA GLU A 95 -17.50 -17.07 -17.65
C GLU A 95 -17.44 -15.59 -17.23
N VAL A 96 -16.39 -14.85 -17.59
CA VAL A 96 -16.27 -13.41 -17.30
C VAL A 96 -17.16 -12.62 -18.25
N ASP A 97 -18.11 -11.86 -17.70
CA ASP A 97 -19.09 -11.09 -18.48
C ASP A 97 -18.62 -9.65 -18.72
N ALA A 98 -17.80 -9.09 -17.83
CA ALA A 98 -17.30 -7.73 -18.02
C ALA A 98 -15.86 -7.56 -17.56
N VAL A 99 -15.09 -6.73 -18.28
CA VAL A 99 -13.69 -6.39 -17.97
C VAL A 99 -13.51 -4.88 -18.01
N LEU A 100 -12.99 -4.31 -16.91
CA LEU A 100 -12.75 -2.87 -16.77
C LEU A 100 -11.26 -2.58 -16.51
N GLY A 101 -10.69 -1.66 -17.29
CA GLY A 101 -9.34 -1.16 -17.06
C GLY A 101 -9.19 -0.32 -15.79
N THR A 102 -7.95 0.00 -15.43
CA THR A 102 -7.58 0.73 -14.20
C THR A 102 -8.16 2.14 -14.10
N THR A 103 -8.47 2.77 -15.22
CA THR A 103 -9.10 4.10 -15.29
C THR A 103 -10.61 4.04 -15.57
N SER A 104 -11.15 2.83 -15.84
CA SER A 104 -12.54 2.62 -16.25
C SER A 104 -13.44 2.10 -15.11
N TYR A 105 -12.93 1.95 -13.89
CA TYR A 105 -13.69 1.40 -12.77
C TYR A 105 -14.94 2.23 -12.40
N GLY A 106 -15.00 3.50 -12.79
CA GLY A 106 -16.20 4.33 -12.66
C GLY A 106 -17.42 3.82 -13.44
N ASP A 107 -17.19 2.99 -14.46
CA ASP A 107 -18.25 2.35 -15.26
C ASP A 107 -18.79 1.03 -14.64
N ILE A 108 -18.42 0.70 -13.41
CA ILE A 108 -18.77 -0.57 -12.76
C ILE A 108 -20.27 -0.87 -12.74
N VAL A 109 -21.12 0.15 -12.52
CA VAL A 109 -22.59 -0.02 -12.55
C VAL A 109 -23.09 -0.33 -13.96
N LYS A 110 -22.52 0.32 -14.98
CA LYS A 110 -22.83 0.04 -16.39
C LYS A 110 -22.38 -1.37 -16.77
N ALA A 111 -21.18 -1.76 -16.38
CA ALA A 111 -20.64 -3.11 -16.64
C ALA A 111 -21.56 -4.21 -16.07
N LEU A 112 -22.04 -4.02 -14.83
CA LEU A 112 -22.98 -4.95 -14.22
C LEU A 112 -24.32 -5.04 -14.97
N ASN A 113 -24.86 -3.90 -15.40
CA ASN A 113 -26.13 -3.87 -16.13
C ASN A 113 -26.02 -4.58 -17.50
N GLU A 114 -24.92 -4.38 -18.23
CA GLU A 114 -24.66 -5.07 -19.51
C GLU A 114 -24.46 -6.58 -19.30
N ALA A 115 -23.67 -6.95 -18.28
CA ALA A 115 -23.46 -8.35 -17.91
C ALA A 115 -24.78 -9.06 -17.57
N GLN A 116 -25.69 -8.40 -16.81
CA GLN A 116 -27.03 -8.92 -16.53
C GLN A 116 -27.91 -9.08 -17.78
N ALA A 117 -27.73 -8.19 -18.75
CA ALA A 117 -28.44 -8.30 -20.04
C ALA A 117 -27.89 -9.43 -20.93
N GLY A 118 -26.82 -10.12 -20.49
CA GLY A 118 -26.16 -11.18 -21.23
C GLY A 118 -25.20 -10.67 -22.32
N HIS A 119 -24.77 -9.42 -22.20
CA HIS A 119 -23.79 -8.82 -23.11
C HIS A 119 -22.39 -8.85 -22.45
N VAL A 120 -21.38 -9.25 -23.20
CA VAL A 120 -19.99 -9.07 -22.78
C VAL A 120 -19.66 -7.58 -22.87
N PHE A 121 -19.22 -7.00 -21.75
CA PHE A 121 -18.87 -5.58 -21.67
C PHE A 121 -17.38 -5.40 -21.39
N GLN A 122 -16.74 -4.52 -22.16
CA GLN A 122 -15.32 -4.20 -21.96
C GLN A 122 -15.12 -2.70 -22.11
N GLU A 123 -14.38 -2.08 -21.17
CA GLU A 123 -14.09 -0.66 -21.21
C GLU A 123 -12.65 -0.39 -20.74
N PHE A 124 -11.86 0.23 -21.61
CA PHE A 124 -10.46 0.59 -21.39
C PHE A 124 -10.21 2.02 -21.81
N ARG A 125 -10.34 2.96 -20.88
CA ARG A 125 -10.01 4.37 -21.12
C ARG A 125 -8.49 4.56 -21.16
N ASP A 126 -8.04 5.75 -21.61
CA ASP A 126 -6.63 6.09 -21.58
C ASP A 126 -6.08 6.00 -20.15
N VAL A 127 -5.02 5.21 -19.97
CA VAL A 127 -4.34 5.05 -18.68
C VAL A 127 -3.79 6.36 -18.12
N ASN A 128 -3.67 7.40 -18.94
CA ASN A 128 -3.23 8.74 -18.54
C ASN A 128 -4.36 9.66 -18.09
N GLU A 129 -5.60 9.21 -18.09
CA GLU A 129 -6.72 9.95 -17.52
C GLU A 129 -6.83 9.69 -16.01
N LEU A 130 -7.22 10.71 -15.23
CA LEU A 130 -7.66 10.51 -13.87
C LEU A 130 -9.11 10.02 -13.88
N PRO A 131 -9.44 8.99 -13.10
CA PRO A 131 -10.83 8.58 -12.93
C PRO A 131 -11.68 9.73 -12.38
N GLU A 132 -12.93 9.80 -12.83
CA GLU A 132 -13.88 10.78 -12.32
C GLU A 132 -14.16 10.55 -10.83
N ASP A 133 -14.30 11.63 -10.07
CA ASP A 133 -14.68 11.55 -8.67
C ASP A 133 -16.19 11.32 -8.55
N SER A 134 -16.57 10.19 -8.01
CA SER A 134 -17.99 9.88 -7.75
C SER A 134 -18.53 10.60 -6.52
N GLY A 135 -17.67 11.19 -5.69
CA GLY A 135 -18.02 11.74 -4.38
C GLY A 135 -18.58 10.69 -3.39
N ARG A 136 -18.47 9.40 -3.73
CA ARG A 136 -19.00 8.28 -2.95
C ARG A 136 -17.91 7.26 -2.71
N ARG A 137 -17.76 6.86 -1.46
CA ARG A 137 -16.79 5.84 -1.06
C ARG A 137 -17.32 5.06 0.14
N VAL A 138 -17.13 3.74 0.14
CA VAL A 138 -17.42 2.86 1.28
C VAL A 138 -16.11 2.39 1.85
N LEU A 139 -15.81 2.80 3.08
CA LEU A 139 -14.56 2.42 3.75
C LEU A 139 -14.62 0.98 4.23
N THR A 140 -13.58 0.21 3.94
CA THR A 140 -13.46 -1.22 4.28
C THR A 140 -12.33 -1.50 5.29
N THR A 141 -11.65 -0.47 5.76
CA THR A 141 -10.49 -0.54 6.65
C THR A 141 -10.84 -0.53 8.15
N GLY A 142 -12.05 -0.93 8.52
CA GLY A 142 -12.49 -0.93 9.93
C GLY A 142 -12.90 0.45 10.49
N GLY A 143 -12.84 1.50 9.67
CA GLY A 143 -13.38 2.83 9.98
C GLY A 143 -12.46 3.76 10.78
N HIS A 144 -11.34 3.29 11.32
CA HIS A 144 -10.41 4.11 12.12
C HIS A 144 -9.21 4.64 11.32
N PHE A 145 -8.85 3.99 10.21
CA PHE A 145 -7.88 4.52 9.25
C PHE A 145 -8.42 4.42 7.82
N GLY A 146 -7.82 5.16 6.89
CA GLY A 146 -8.20 5.10 5.48
C GLY A 146 -7.07 5.56 4.57
N TYR A 147 -7.01 4.96 3.38
CA TYR A 147 -6.03 5.29 2.36
C TYR A 147 -6.52 6.46 1.50
N LEU A 148 -5.76 7.53 1.44
CA LEU A 148 -6.00 8.67 0.56
C LEU A 148 -5.05 8.58 -0.64
N LYS A 149 -5.58 8.20 -1.80
CA LYS A 149 -4.81 8.08 -3.03
C LYS A 149 -4.61 9.47 -3.64
N ILE A 150 -3.38 10.01 -3.53
CA ILE A 150 -3.06 11.40 -3.90
C ILE A 150 -2.59 11.57 -5.34
N ALA A 151 -2.19 10.48 -6.00
CA ALA A 151 -1.77 10.50 -7.40
C ALA A 151 -1.91 9.10 -8.04
N GLU A 152 -1.87 9.06 -9.36
CA GLU A 152 -1.84 7.87 -10.20
C GLU A 152 -0.63 7.88 -11.13
N GLY A 153 -0.14 6.66 -11.46
CA GLY A 153 0.95 6.48 -12.42
C GLY A 153 2.33 6.84 -11.88
N CYS A 154 3.37 6.60 -12.70
CA CYS A 154 4.75 6.83 -12.30
C CYS A 154 5.65 7.05 -13.52
N ASP A 155 6.52 8.06 -13.46
CA ASP A 155 7.46 8.43 -14.53
C ASP A 155 8.90 7.93 -14.28
N LYS A 156 9.10 7.05 -13.29
CA LYS A 156 10.45 6.59 -12.93
C LYS A 156 11.04 5.55 -13.89
N HIS A 157 10.21 4.76 -14.55
CA HIS A 157 10.63 3.73 -15.51
C HIS A 157 11.71 2.77 -14.99
N CYS A 158 11.58 2.32 -13.74
CA CYS A 158 12.44 1.28 -13.20
C CYS A 158 12.36 0.02 -14.05
N THR A 159 13.49 -0.61 -14.35
CA THR A 159 13.56 -1.69 -15.36
C THR A 159 12.79 -2.96 -14.99
N TYR A 160 12.48 -3.17 -13.72
CA TYR A 160 11.69 -4.29 -13.20
C TYR A 160 10.19 -3.99 -13.08
N CYS A 161 9.75 -2.77 -13.37
CA CYS A 161 8.42 -2.30 -12.97
C CYS A 161 7.48 -2.16 -14.16
N ILE A 162 6.33 -2.83 -14.08
CA ILE A 162 5.27 -2.80 -15.09
C ILE A 162 4.27 -1.63 -14.90
N ILE A 163 4.34 -0.92 -13.78
CA ILE A 163 3.36 0.11 -13.41
C ILE A 163 3.13 1.18 -14.48
N PRO A 164 4.15 1.74 -15.16
CA PRO A 164 3.89 2.76 -16.17
C PRO A 164 2.96 2.29 -17.31
N SER A 165 3.01 1.01 -17.68
CA SER A 165 2.11 0.45 -18.70
C SER A 165 0.70 0.19 -18.19
N LEU A 166 0.51 0.00 -16.87
CA LEU A 166 -0.77 -0.33 -16.26
C LEU A 166 -1.52 0.89 -15.72
N ARG A 167 -0.76 1.87 -15.21
CA ARG A 167 -1.29 3.05 -14.53
C ARG A 167 -0.89 4.38 -15.20
N GLY A 168 -0.13 4.32 -16.29
CA GLY A 168 0.28 5.49 -17.07
C GLY A 168 1.31 6.39 -16.41
N SER A 169 1.46 7.60 -16.95
CA SER A 169 2.32 8.66 -16.43
C SER A 169 1.82 9.20 -15.09
N PHE A 170 2.70 9.83 -14.34
CA PHE A 170 2.36 10.44 -13.06
C PHE A 170 1.31 11.56 -13.20
N ARG A 171 0.26 11.50 -12.40
CA ARG A 171 -0.83 12.48 -12.35
C ARG A 171 -1.29 12.70 -10.92
N SER A 172 -1.18 13.92 -10.43
CA SER A 172 -1.68 14.32 -9.11
C SER A 172 -3.21 14.45 -9.11
N VAL A 173 -3.86 13.97 -8.07
CA VAL A 173 -5.27 14.29 -7.81
C VAL A 173 -5.37 15.75 -7.36
N PRO A 174 -6.31 16.56 -7.89
CA PRO A 174 -6.46 17.94 -7.46
C PRO A 174 -6.67 18.10 -5.96
N GLU A 175 -6.05 19.10 -5.37
CA GLU A 175 -6.03 19.31 -3.91
C GLU A 175 -7.44 19.41 -3.31
N GLU A 176 -8.35 20.12 -3.97
CA GLU A 176 -9.72 20.32 -3.51
C GLU A 176 -10.46 18.98 -3.39
N ARG A 177 -10.23 18.07 -4.34
CA ARG A 177 -10.77 16.71 -4.31
C ARG A 177 -10.24 15.91 -3.13
N LEU A 178 -8.92 15.99 -2.89
CA LEU A 178 -8.29 15.30 -1.76
C LEU A 178 -8.77 15.81 -0.41
N LEU A 179 -8.92 17.12 -0.26
CA LEU A 179 -9.45 17.71 0.97
C LEU A 179 -10.90 17.27 1.22
N ALA A 180 -11.75 17.29 0.19
CA ALA A 180 -13.13 16.83 0.30
C ALA A 180 -13.21 15.33 0.68
N GLN A 181 -12.38 14.48 0.08
CA GLN A 181 -12.31 13.05 0.43
C GLN A 181 -11.82 12.86 1.87
N ALA A 182 -10.81 13.59 2.30
CA ALA A 182 -10.27 13.50 3.66
C ALA A 182 -11.28 13.98 4.72
N GLU A 183 -12.03 15.07 4.44
CA GLU A 183 -13.12 15.54 5.31
C GLU A 183 -14.25 14.52 5.39
N TYR A 184 -14.61 13.89 4.26
CA TYR A 184 -15.60 12.81 4.24
C TYR A 184 -15.14 11.64 5.12
N MET A 185 -13.88 11.15 4.94
CA MET A 185 -13.33 10.07 5.76
C MET A 185 -13.34 10.43 7.26
N ALA A 186 -12.93 11.64 7.62
CA ALA A 186 -12.97 12.12 9.00
C ALA A 186 -14.40 12.12 9.56
N SER A 187 -15.40 12.49 8.74
CA SER A 187 -16.82 12.44 9.13
C SER A 187 -17.33 11.01 9.37
N GLN A 188 -16.71 10.01 8.75
CA GLN A 188 -17.01 8.60 8.95
C GLN A 188 -16.23 7.97 10.13
N GLY A 189 -15.42 8.76 10.86
CA GLY A 189 -14.71 8.30 12.05
C GLY A 189 -13.24 7.95 11.81
N VAL A 190 -12.70 8.13 10.59
CA VAL A 190 -11.28 7.92 10.30
C VAL A 190 -10.44 8.86 11.14
N LYS A 191 -9.46 8.31 11.84
CA LYS A 191 -8.50 9.03 12.69
C LYS A 191 -7.09 9.06 12.11
N GLU A 192 -6.74 8.10 11.23
CA GLU A 192 -5.47 8.07 10.50
C GLU A 192 -5.71 8.13 8.99
N LEU A 193 -5.12 9.13 8.32
CA LEU A 193 -5.03 9.20 6.86
C LEU A 193 -3.69 8.65 6.41
N ILE A 194 -3.71 7.72 5.48
CA ILE A 194 -2.51 7.14 4.88
C ILE A 194 -2.45 7.58 3.42
N LEU A 195 -1.51 8.47 3.11
CA LEU A 195 -1.32 8.98 1.76
C LEU A 195 -0.58 7.97 0.92
N VAL A 196 -1.18 7.57 -0.19
CA VAL A 196 -0.64 6.56 -1.11
C VAL A 196 -0.65 7.04 -2.56
N ALA A 197 0.35 6.64 -3.31
CA ALA A 197 0.47 6.74 -4.75
C ALA A 197 1.53 5.72 -5.21
N GLN A 198 1.85 5.67 -6.50
CA GLN A 198 3.05 4.97 -6.96
C GLN A 198 4.33 5.73 -6.61
N GLU A 199 4.20 7.05 -6.49
CA GLU A 199 5.21 8.00 -6.03
C GLU A 199 4.50 9.17 -5.34
N THR A 200 4.70 9.38 -4.05
CA THR A 200 4.02 10.44 -3.30
C THR A 200 4.80 11.75 -3.25
N THR A 201 6.13 11.67 -3.24
CA THR A 201 7.03 12.81 -3.00
C THR A 201 6.99 13.90 -4.08
N VAL A 202 6.62 13.52 -5.31
CA VAL A 202 6.53 14.46 -6.45
C VAL A 202 5.15 15.08 -6.64
N TYR A 203 4.22 14.86 -5.69
CA TYR A 203 2.86 15.42 -5.74
C TYR A 203 2.86 16.91 -6.09
N GLY A 204 2.04 17.28 -7.06
CA GLY A 204 1.82 18.64 -7.52
C GLY A 204 2.76 19.12 -8.62
N THR A 205 3.78 18.33 -9.01
CA THR A 205 4.72 18.74 -10.07
C THR A 205 4.03 18.94 -11.41
N ASP A 206 3.06 18.11 -11.76
CA ASP A 206 2.25 18.18 -12.98
C ASP A 206 1.20 19.31 -12.93
N LEU A 207 0.59 19.54 -11.75
CA LEU A 207 -0.44 20.57 -11.59
C LEU A 207 0.12 21.98 -11.39
N TYR A 208 1.24 22.12 -10.66
CA TYR A 208 1.75 23.42 -10.19
C TYR A 208 3.19 23.71 -10.62
N GLY A 209 3.81 22.81 -11.40
CA GLY A 209 5.22 22.93 -11.82
C GLY A 209 6.25 22.79 -10.70
N ARG A 210 5.84 22.34 -9.51
CA ARG A 210 6.69 22.15 -8.35
C ARG A 210 6.09 21.13 -7.39
N LYS A 211 6.91 20.53 -6.51
CA LYS A 211 6.46 19.65 -5.43
C LYS A 211 5.63 20.43 -4.41
N THR A 212 4.45 19.94 -4.08
CA THR A 212 3.52 20.60 -3.14
C THR A 212 2.96 19.66 -2.07
N LEU A 213 3.55 18.47 -1.88
CA LEU A 213 3.12 17.53 -0.83
C LEU A 213 3.11 18.19 0.56
N HIS A 214 4.13 18.98 0.88
CA HIS A 214 4.21 19.73 2.16
C HIS A 214 3.05 20.71 2.36
N ILE A 215 2.51 21.29 1.28
CA ILE A 215 1.35 22.19 1.34
C ILE A 215 0.07 21.37 1.59
N LEU A 216 -0.11 20.26 0.87
CA LEU A 216 -1.23 19.35 1.06
C LEU A 216 -1.25 18.82 2.51
N LEU A 217 -0.11 18.37 3.03
CA LEU A 217 0.02 17.88 4.41
C LEU A 217 -0.40 18.92 5.43
N LYS A 218 0.05 20.20 5.31
CA LYS A 218 -0.38 21.28 6.19
C LYS A 218 -1.90 21.48 6.20
N LYS A 219 -2.54 21.39 5.04
CA LYS A 219 -4.01 21.52 4.93
C LYS A 219 -4.73 20.31 5.54
N LEU A 220 -4.27 19.10 5.26
CA LEU A 220 -4.82 17.89 5.87
C LEU A 220 -4.72 17.90 7.41
N CYS A 221 -3.66 18.46 7.97
CA CYS A 221 -3.49 18.63 9.41
C CYS A 221 -4.59 19.52 10.05
N GLN A 222 -5.24 20.40 9.28
CA GLN A 222 -6.33 21.24 9.79
C GLN A 222 -7.67 20.51 9.90
N ILE A 223 -7.80 19.33 9.29
CA ILE A 223 -9.04 18.55 9.31
C ILE A 223 -9.30 18.06 10.74
N ARG A 224 -10.48 18.40 11.27
CA ARG A 224 -10.91 17.96 12.59
C ARG A 224 -11.23 16.47 12.58
N GLY A 225 -10.81 15.74 13.60
CA GLY A 225 -11.01 14.29 13.73
C GLY A 225 -9.79 13.48 13.29
N ILE A 226 -9.01 13.95 12.32
CA ILE A 226 -7.74 13.32 11.95
C ILE A 226 -6.69 13.56 13.04
N ARG A 227 -6.08 12.48 13.49
CA ARG A 227 -5.03 12.45 14.53
C ARG A 227 -3.67 12.10 13.94
N TRP A 228 -3.61 11.20 12.96
CA TRP A 228 -2.40 10.78 12.27
C TRP A 228 -2.51 10.94 10.76
N ILE A 229 -1.41 11.36 10.15
CA ILE A 229 -1.22 11.41 8.70
C ILE A 229 0.10 10.71 8.40
N ARG A 230 0.04 9.63 7.63
CA ARG A 230 1.19 8.82 7.24
C ARG A 230 1.44 8.95 5.75
N VAL A 231 2.70 9.00 5.34
CA VAL A 231 3.09 9.07 3.92
C VAL A 231 3.84 7.80 3.55
N LEU A 232 3.31 7.08 2.56
CA LEU A 232 3.95 5.88 2.01
C LEU A 232 4.46 6.14 0.59
N TYR A 233 5.32 5.24 0.08
CA TYR A 233 5.84 5.25 -1.29
C TYR A 233 6.62 6.52 -1.65
N CYS A 234 7.62 6.86 -0.85
CA CYS A 234 8.51 8.00 -1.07
C CYS A 234 9.79 7.55 -1.79
N TYR A 235 10.18 8.25 -2.83
CA TYR A 235 11.48 8.01 -3.46
C TYR A 235 12.58 8.80 -2.73
N PRO A 236 13.69 8.18 -2.34
CA PRO A 236 14.75 8.84 -1.57
C PRO A 236 15.29 10.11 -2.25
N GLU A 237 15.51 10.06 -3.57
CA GLU A 237 16.00 11.18 -4.36
C GLU A 237 15.01 12.35 -4.50
N GLU A 238 13.76 12.12 -4.16
CA GLU A 238 12.71 13.13 -4.27
C GLU A 238 12.39 13.82 -2.94
N ILE A 239 12.98 13.38 -1.83
CA ILE A 239 12.84 14.05 -0.52
C ILE A 239 13.46 15.44 -0.60
N TYR A 240 12.78 16.45 -0.06
CA TYR A 240 13.16 17.86 -0.11
C TYR A 240 12.94 18.57 1.22
N ASP A 241 13.57 19.73 1.41
CA ASP A 241 13.69 20.39 2.70
C ASP A 241 12.33 20.84 3.27
N GLU A 242 11.42 21.32 2.44
CA GLU A 242 10.09 21.77 2.89
C GLU A 242 9.23 20.58 3.37
N LEU A 243 9.41 19.37 2.81
CA LEU A 243 8.77 18.16 3.30
C LEU A 243 9.30 17.78 4.69
N ILE A 244 10.62 17.78 4.86
CA ILE A 244 11.26 17.52 6.16
C ILE A 244 10.78 18.55 7.20
N GLN A 245 10.71 19.82 6.82
CA GLN A 245 10.29 20.88 7.73
C GLN A 245 8.83 20.72 8.18
N VAL A 246 7.90 20.40 7.28
CA VAL A 246 6.49 20.20 7.68
C VAL A 246 6.33 18.98 8.58
N MET A 247 7.09 17.90 8.35
CA MET A 247 7.07 16.73 9.24
C MET A 247 7.55 17.08 10.66
N LYS A 248 8.54 17.94 10.78
CA LYS A 248 9.02 18.42 12.10
C LYS A 248 8.00 19.30 12.83
N GLU A 249 7.27 20.13 12.10
CA GLU A 249 6.38 21.14 12.67
C GLU A 249 5.01 20.59 13.04
N GLU A 250 4.46 19.67 12.23
CA GLU A 250 3.08 19.22 12.33
C GLU A 250 2.97 17.88 13.07
N LYS A 251 2.50 17.94 14.31
CA LYS A 251 2.42 16.76 15.20
C LYS A 251 1.45 15.66 14.73
N LYS A 252 0.56 15.96 13.80
CA LYS A 252 -0.33 14.95 13.23
C LYS A 252 0.37 14.11 12.16
N ILE A 253 1.46 14.59 11.58
CA ILE A 253 2.24 13.83 10.61
C ILE A 253 3.07 12.82 11.40
N CYS A 254 2.92 11.54 11.09
CA CYS A 254 3.74 10.49 11.68
C CYS A 254 5.21 10.71 11.28
N ASN A 255 6.13 10.68 12.23
CA ASN A 255 7.57 10.65 11.96
C ASN A 255 7.96 9.29 11.38
N TYR A 256 7.44 9.00 10.19
CA TYR A 256 7.56 7.74 9.47
C TYR A 256 7.63 8.02 7.98
N LEU A 257 8.60 7.42 7.30
CA LEU A 257 8.71 7.45 5.85
C LEU A 257 8.99 6.04 5.31
N ASP A 258 8.19 5.64 4.32
CA ASP A 258 8.45 4.46 3.51
C ASP A 258 9.29 4.88 2.30
N LEU A 259 10.56 4.44 2.29
CA LEU A 259 11.60 4.79 1.32
C LEU A 259 12.12 3.53 0.60
N PRO A 260 11.42 3.00 -0.41
CA PRO A 260 11.86 1.81 -1.14
C PRO A 260 13.18 2.08 -1.91
N ILE A 261 14.32 1.74 -1.32
CA ILE A 261 15.63 1.94 -1.95
C ILE A 261 15.95 0.87 -2.99
N GLN A 262 15.39 -0.32 -2.85
CA GLN A 262 15.49 -1.53 -3.67
C GLN A 262 16.85 -2.23 -3.57
N HIS A 263 17.95 -1.52 -3.59
CA HIS A 263 19.34 -2.04 -3.46
C HIS A 263 20.30 -0.94 -2.99
N ALA A 264 21.54 -1.32 -2.61
CA ALA A 264 22.58 -0.37 -2.22
C ALA A 264 23.81 -0.36 -3.15
N SER A 265 24.05 -1.41 -3.93
CA SER A 265 25.13 -1.41 -4.92
C SER A 265 24.82 -0.44 -6.07
N ASP A 266 25.69 0.52 -6.32
CA ASP A 266 25.55 1.51 -7.40
C ASP A 266 25.41 0.85 -8.78
N ARG A 267 26.07 -0.29 -8.97
CA ARG A 267 26.00 -1.08 -10.21
C ARG A 267 24.60 -1.66 -10.42
N ILE A 268 24.02 -2.22 -9.39
CA ILE A 268 22.67 -2.80 -9.44
C ILE A 268 21.61 -1.71 -9.52
N LEU A 269 21.71 -0.65 -8.73
CA LEU A 269 20.80 0.51 -8.81
C LEU A 269 20.74 1.08 -10.23
N LYS A 270 21.89 1.22 -10.90
CA LYS A 270 21.94 1.66 -12.30
C LYS A 270 21.25 0.67 -13.25
N ARG A 271 21.42 -0.64 -13.07
CA ARG A 271 20.74 -1.68 -13.87
C ARG A 271 19.23 -1.67 -13.62
N MET A 272 18.80 -1.41 -12.38
CA MET A 272 17.39 -1.22 -12.00
C MET A 272 16.76 0.05 -12.59
N GLY A 273 17.55 0.93 -13.21
CA GLY A 273 17.07 2.24 -13.68
C GLY A 273 16.83 3.24 -12.56
N ARG A 274 17.40 2.98 -11.36
CA ARG A 274 17.34 3.92 -10.22
C ARG A 274 18.32 5.06 -10.44
N ARG A 275 17.94 6.24 -9.98
CA ARG A 275 18.74 7.48 -10.15
C ARG A 275 19.54 7.84 -8.91
N THR A 276 19.55 6.97 -7.90
CA THR A 276 20.27 7.13 -6.64
C THR A 276 21.56 6.32 -6.65
N THR A 277 22.51 6.74 -5.80
CA THR A 277 23.73 6.00 -5.46
C THR A 277 23.75 5.66 -3.98
N ARG A 278 24.58 4.67 -3.55
CA ARG A 278 24.80 4.35 -2.12
C ARG A 278 25.07 5.61 -1.29
N LYS A 279 25.97 6.48 -1.80
CA LYS A 279 26.28 7.74 -1.12
C LYS A 279 25.06 8.64 -0.93
N GLN A 280 24.25 8.82 -1.96
CA GLN A 280 23.05 9.66 -1.87
C GLN A 280 22.01 9.06 -0.91
N LEU A 281 21.86 7.73 -0.87
CA LEU A 281 21.02 7.04 0.09
C LEU A 281 21.52 7.27 1.52
N THR A 282 22.82 7.10 1.78
CA THR A 282 23.42 7.40 3.09
C THR A 282 23.19 8.86 3.49
N ASP A 283 23.44 9.80 2.57
CA ASP A 283 23.31 11.23 2.83
C ASP A 283 21.87 11.59 3.23
N ILE A 284 20.84 11.09 2.52
CA ILE A 284 19.44 11.40 2.82
C ILE A 284 18.96 10.73 4.11
N ILE A 285 19.32 9.47 4.37
CA ILE A 285 18.96 8.76 5.60
C ILE A 285 19.56 9.47 6.80
N THR A 286 20.85 9.81 6.74
CA THR A 286 21.54 10.55 7.80
C THR A 286 20.92 11.92 8.03
N LYS A 287 20.54 12.62 6.96
CA LYS A 287 19.86 13.91 7.05
C LYS A 287 18.51 13.78 7.75
N LEU A 288 17.70 12.82 7.36
CA LEU A 288 16.38 12.57 7.96
C LEU A 288 16.49 12.31 9.46
N ARG A 289 17.40 11.45 9.89
CA ARG A 289 17.63 11.13 11.31
C ARG A 289 18.15 12.32 12.11
N ARG A 290 19.00 13.14 11.51
CA ARG A 290 19.48 14.38 12.14
C ARG A 290 18.36 15.39 12.33
N GLU A 291 17.50 15.58 11.32
CA GLU A 291 16.45 16.59 11.31
C GLU A 291 15.22 16.16 12.13
N ILE A 292 14.91 14.86 12.15
CA ILE A 292 13.78 14.25 12.86
C ILE A 292 14.34 13.06 13.66
N PRO A 293 14.80 13.27 14.91
CA PRO A 293 15.54 12.24 15.65
C PRO A 293 14.76 10.95 15.96
N ASP A 294 13.42 11.02 16.02
CA ASP A 294 12.53 9.89 16.24
C ASP A 294 11.88 9.37 14.95
N ILE A 295 12.47 9.70 13.78
CA ILE A 295 11.94 9.20 12.51
C ILE A 295 12.11 7.69 12.39
N VAL A 296 11.06 7.05 11.96
CA VAL A 296 11.02 5.64 11.57
C VAL A 296 11.19 5.55 10.06
N LEU A 297 12.20 4.83 9.63
CA LEU A 297 12.49 4.59 8.22
C LEU A 297 12.16 3.16 7.84
N ARG A 298 11.17 3.03 6.97
CA ARG A 298 10.82 1.76 6.32
C ARG A 298 11.45 1.71 4.95
N THR A 299 11.91 0.54 4.54
CA THR A 299 12.43 0.31 3.19
C THR A 299 11.96 -1.02 2.61
N SER A 300 12.09 -1.16 1.30
CA SER A 300 11.92 -2.41 0.59
C SER A 300 13.15 -2.66 -0.28
N LEU A 301 13.58 -3.92 -0.32
CA LEU A 301 14.74 -4.39 -1.09
C LEU A 301 14.31 -5.46 -2.08
N ILE A 302 15.08 -5.61 -3.15
CA ILE A 302 14.95 -6.68 -4.13
C ILE A 302 16.28 -7.42 -4.19
N THR A 303 16.28 -8.73 -3.92
CA THR A 303 17.43 -9.63 -4.04
C THR A 303 17.38 -10.42 -5.34
N GLY A 304 18.54 -10.79 -5.85
CA GLY A 304 18.66 -11.60 -7.06
C GLY A 304 18.27 -10.88 -8.33
N PHE A 305 18.43 -9.56 -8.38
CA PHE A 305 18.23 -8.79 -9.60
C PHE A 305 19.22 -9.25 -10.70
N PRO A 306 18.82 -9.28 -12.00
CA PRO A 306 19.69 -9.74 -13.07
C PRO A 306 21.08 -9.11 -13.02
N GLY A 307 22.12 -9.95 -12.95
CA GLY A 307 23.52 -9.56 -12.84
C GLY A 307 24.02 -9.23 -11.44
N GLU A 308 23.21 -9.39 -10.39
CA GLU A 308 23.65 -9.24 -9.00
C GLU A 308 24.67 -10.34 -8.64
N THR A 309 25.84 -9.94 -8.22
CA THR A 309 26.92 -10.84 -7.79
C THR A 309 26.91 -11.03 -6.27
N GLN A 310 27.77 -11.90 -5.77
CA GLN A 310 27.94 -12.08 -4.33
C GLN A 310 28.47 -10.80 -3.66
N GLU A 311 29.39 -10.10 -4.32
CA GLU A 311 29.93 -8.83 -3.82
C GLU A 311 28.86 -7.74 -3.73
N ASP A 312 27.90 -7.68 -4.69
CA ASP A 312 26.77 -6.73 -4.60
C ASP A 312 25.84 -7.05 -3.44
N HIS A 313 25.62 -8.34 -3.16
CA HIS A 313 24.80 -8.78 -2.04
C HIS A 313 25.50 -8.46 -0.70
N GLU A 314 26.78 -8.71 -0.57
CA GLU A 314 27.58 -8.35 0.60
C GLU A 314 27.56 -6.83 0.84
N GLU A 315 27.67 -6.02 -0.22
CA GLU A 315 27.53 -4.56 -0.16
C GLU A 315 26.14 -4.13 0.33
N LEU A 316 25.08 -4.86 -0.05
CA LEU A 316 23.72 -4.62 0.41
C LEU A 316 23.56 -4.97 1.89
N MET A 317 24.09 -6.13 2.32
CA MET A 317 24.08 -6.56 3.72
C MET A 317 24.78 -5.53 4.63
N GLU A 318 26.00 -5.09 4.22
CA GLU A 318 26.75 -4.06 4.92
C GLU A 318 25.95 -2.76 5.03
N PHE A 319 25.26 -2.36 3.96
CA PHE A 319 24.43 -1.16 3.97
C PHE A 319 23.22 -1.28 4.91
N VAL A 320 22.57 -2.44 4.99
CA VAL A 320 21.47 -2.69 5.93
C VAL A 320 21.98 -2.61 7.37
N ASP A 321 23.13 -3.21 7.67
CA ASP A 321 23.76 -3.14 8.99
C ASP A 321 24.15 -1.72 9.39
N GLU A 322 24.77 -0.95 8.46
CA GLU A 322 25.15 0.46 8.69
C GLU A 322 23.94 1.38 8.88
N MET A 323 22.87 1.14 8.13
CA MET A 323 21.69 2.03 8.12
C MET A 323 20.65 1.63 9.15
N GLU A 324 20.63 0.41 9.66
CA GLU A 324 19.71 -0.05 10.70
C GLU A 324 18.27 0.45 10.49
N PHE A 325 17.64 0.02 9.40
CA PHE A 325 16.25 0.42 9.12
C PHE A 325 15.30 -0.08 10.22
N ASP A 326 14.33 0.75 10.56
CA ASP A 326 13.34 0.41 11.59
C ASP A 326 12.36 -0.66 11.08
N ARG A 327 12.04 -0.61 9.80
CA ARG A 327 11.19 -1.58 9.11
C ARG A 327 11.78 -1.88 7.75
N LEU A 328 11.86 -3.16 7.40
CA LEU A 328 12.43 -3.59 6.13
C LEU A 328 11.71 -4.83 5.62
N GLY A 329 11.37 -4.83 4.34
CA GLY A 329 10.87 -5.99 3.63
C GLY A 329 11.77 -6.34 2.44
N VAL A 330 12.03 -7.62 2.24
CA VAL A 330 12.85 -8.12 1.14
C VAL A 330 12.00 -8.97 0.22
N PHE A 331 12.09 -8.70 -1.08
CA PHE A 331 11.45 -9.46 -2.13
C PHE A 331 12.49 -10.10 -3.03
N THR A 332 12.27 -11.32 -3.48
CA THR A 332 13.06 -11.89 -4.59
C THR A 332 12.66 -11.19 -5.89
N TYR A 333 13.60 -11.00 -6.79
CA TYR A 333 13.31 -10.45 -8.11
C TYR A 333 12.38 -11.41 -8.88
N SER A 334 11.21 -10.90 -9.28
CA SER A 334 10.25 -11.59 -10.15
C SER A 334 10.38 -11.06 -11.58
N PRO A 335 10.66 -11.92 -12.57
CA PRO A 335 10.73 -11.52 -13.97
C PRO A 335 9.31 -11.27 -14.49
N GLU A 336 8.95 -10.00 -14.66
CA GLU A 336 7.65 -9.60 -15.17
C GLU A 336 7.68 -9.38 -16.67
N GLU A 337 6.80 -10.08 -17.38
CA GLU A 337 6.61 -9.99 -18.83
C GLU A 337 6.47 -8.53 -19.30
N GLY A 338 7.21 -8.16 -20.33
CA GLY A 338 7.20 -6.82 -20.93
C GLY A 338 8.00 -5.78 -20.17
N THR A 339 8.71 -6.17 -19.09
CA THR A 339 9.67 -5.29 -18.43
C THR A 339 11.09 -5.44 -19.02
N PRO A 340 11.91 -4.37 -19.05
CA PRO A 340 13.28 -4.50 -19.52
C PRO A 340 14.11 -5.55 -18.77
N ALA A 341 13.89 -5.71 -17.47
CA ALA A 341 14.68 -6.62 -16.64
C ALA A 341 14.40 -8.11 -16.93
N GLU A 342 13.22 -8.44 -17.47
CA GLU A 342 12.86 -9.81 -17.86
C GLU A 342 13.87 -10.44 -18.81
N THR A 343 14.35 -9.65 -19.79
CA THR A 343 15.26 -10.10 -20.85
C THR A 343 16.72 -9.78 -20.58
N MET A 344 17.06 -9.23 -19.42
CA MET A 344 18.45 -8.94 -19.05
C MET A 344 19.25 -10.22 -18.86
N GLU A 345 20.50 -10.19 -19.32
CA GLU A 345 21.48 -11.25 -19.06
C GLU A 345 21.86 -11.30 -17.56
N GLY A 346 22.25 -12.49 -17.10
CA GLY A 346 22.68 -12.70 -15.73
C GLY A 346 21.51 -12.91 -14.75
N GLN A 347 20.46 -13.56 -15.21
CA GLN A 347 19.37 -14.01 -14.32
C GLN A 347 19.93 -14.86 -13.19
N VAL A 348 19.54 -14.54 -11.95
CA VAL A 348 19.99 -15.25 -10.74
C VAL A 348 19.05 -16.44 -10.49
N PRO A 349 19.58 -17.64 -10.15
CA PRO A 349 18.75 -18.79 -9.78
C PRO A 349 17.85 -18.50 -8.57
N GLU A 350 16.66 -19.11 -8.54
CA GLU A 350 15.66 -18.83 -7.50
C GLU A 350 16.19 -19.16 -6.09
N GLU A 351 16.88 -20.28 -5.95
CA GLU A 351 17.47 -20.70 -4.68
C GLU A 351 18.44 -19.64 -4.11
N VAL A 352 19.22 -18.99 -5.00
CA VAL A 352 20.17 -17.94 -4.59
C VAL A 352 19.43 -16.66 -4.19
N LYS A 353 18.31 -16.32 -4.87
CA LYS A 353 17.49 -15.16 -4.49
C LYS A 353 16.87 -15.35 -3.11
N GLU A 354 16.34 -16.56 -2.85
CA GLU A 354 15.73 -16.92 -1.57
C GLU A 354 16.78 -16.92 -0.44
N GLU A 355 17.95 -17.52 -0.66
CA GLU A 355 19.05 -17.50 0.30
C GLU A 355 19.43 -16.06 0.69
N ARG A 356 19.64 -15.19 -0.30
CA ARG A 356 19.97 -13.78 -0.07
C ARG A 356 18.86 -13.01 0.66
N ARG A 357 17.59 -13.28 0.33
CA ARG A 357 16.44 -12.71 1.05
C ARG A 357 16.49 -13.13 2.53
N ASP A 358 16.70 -14.40 2.80
CA ASP A 358 16.66 -14.95 4.15
C ASP A 358 17.84 -14.44 5.00
N GLU A 359 19.03 -14.24 4.39
CA GLU A 359 20.18 -13.61 5.05
C GLU A 359 19.88 -12.16 5.48
N ILE A 360 19.32 -11.34 4.58
CA ILE A 360 18.95 -9.94 4.91
C ILE A 360 17.82 -9.91 5.96
N MET A 361 16.83 -10.79 5.84
CA MET A 361 15.73 -10.83 6.80
C MET A 361 16.19 -11.28 8.18
N SER A 362 17.19 -12.19 8.27
CA SER A 362 17.80 -12.58 9.55
C SER A 362 18.54 -11.41 10.20
N LEU A 363 19.34 -10.66 9.44
CA LEU A 363 19.99 -9.44 9.93
C LEU A 363 18.97 -8.40 10.40
N GLN A 364 17.93 -8.16 9.61
CA GLN A 364 16.88 -7.20 9.98
C GLN A 364 16.09 -7.62 11.22
N GLN A 365 15.90 -8.90 11.43
CA GLN A 365 15.26 -9.42 12.65
C GLN A 365 16.06 -9.05 13.90
N GLU A 366 17.38 -9.18 13.86
CA GLU A 366 18.28 -8.77 14.95
C GLU A 366 18.19 -7.26 15.20
N ILE A 367 18.31 -6.45 14.14
CA ILE A 367 18.17 -4.97 14.21
C ILE A 367 16.81 -4.56 14.80
N SER A 368 15.73 -5.19 14.34
CA SER A 368 14.39 -4.87 14.82
C SER A 368 14.19 -5.20 16.28
N LEU A 369 14.72 -6.33 16.76
CA LEU A 369 14.68 -6.73 18.16
C LEU A 369 15.49 -5.78 19.04
N GLU A 370 16.69 -5.35 18.62
CA GLU A 370 17.51 -4.38 19.34
C GLU A 370 16.79 -3.05 19.50
N LYS A 371 16.25 -2.51 18.41
CA LYS A 371 15.44 -1.27 18.42
C LYS A 371 14.17 -1.40 19.26
N GLY A 372 13.54 -2.57 19.26
CA GLY A 372 12.39 -2.88 20.11
C GLY A 372 12.78 -2.84 21.59
N ASN A 373 13.91 -3.45 21.96
CA ASN A 373 14.42 -3.44 23.34
C ASN A 373 14.75 -2.04 23.86
N GLU A 374 15.24 -1.14 22.99
CA GLU A 374 15.49 0.27 23.36
C GLU A 374 14.20 1.04 23.71
N ARG A 375 13.04 0.55 23.30
CA ARG A 375 11.72 1.14 23.62
C ARG A 375 11.16 0.68 24.96
N ILE A 376 11.71 -0.35 25.60
CA ILE A 376 11.23 -0.85 26.88
C ILE A 376 11.30 0.25 27.94
N GLY A 377 10.19 0.47 28.64
CA GLY A 377 10.00 1.54 29.63
C GLY A 377 9.50 2.86 29.05
N GLN A 378 9.49 3.05 27.73
CA GLN A 378 8.92 4.24 27.10
C GLN A 378 7.39 4.18 27.11
N GLU A 379 6.76 5.36 27.15
CA GLU A 379 5.31 5.51 26.96
C GLU A 379 5.02 5.94 25.54
N LEU A 380 4.26 5.14 24.81
CA LEU A 380 3.89 5.37 23.42
C LEU A 380 2.39 5.64 23.31
N LEU A 381 2.02 6.50 22.37
CA LEU A 381 0.63 6.66 21.94
C LEU A 381 0.30 5.53 20.96
N VAL A 382 -0.72 4.75 21.27
CA VAL A 382 -1.11 3.54 20.53
C VAL A 382 -2.55 3.69 20.05
N MET A 383 -2.79 3.45 18.77
CA MET A 383 -4.14 3.30 18.22
C MET A 383 -4.55 1.84 18.31
N ILE A 384 -5.70 1.56 18.90
CA ILE A 384 -6.23 0.21 19.08
C ILE A 384 -6.84 -0.29 17.77
N GLU A 385 -6.36 -1.43 17.29
CA GLU A 385 -6.84 -2.10 16.07
C GLU A 385 -7.95 -3.12 16.34
N GLY A 386 -7.88 -3.80 17.50
CA GLY A 386 -8.86 -4.80 17.87
C GLY A 386 -8.46 -5.59 19.10
N LYS A 387 -9.38 -6.43 19.57
CA LYS A 387 -9.17 -7.32 20.70
C LYS A 387 -8.59 -8.65 20.24
N VAL A 388 -7.60 -9.17 20.99
CA VAL A 388 -7.09 -10.52 20.78
C VAL A 388 -8.15 -11.53 21.25
N SER A 389 -8.50 -12.47 20.37
CA SER A 389 -9.56 -13.45 20.66
C SER A 389 -9.14 -14.37 21.83
N GLY A 390 -9.98 -14.45 22.85
CA GLY A 390 -9.75 -15.32 24.01
C GLY A 390 -8.79 -14.78 25.07
N GLU A 391 -8.24 -13.56 24.89
CA GLU A 391 -7.26 -12.97 25.80
C GLU A 391 -7.72 -11.63 26.38
N SER A 392 -7.07 -11.21 27.47
CA SER A 392 -7.18 -9.86 28.05
C SER A 392 -6.11 -8.95 27.44
N ALA A 393 -6.10 -8.88 26.11
CA ALA A 393 -5.13 -8.12 25.35
C ALA A 393 -5.77 -7.50 24.09
N TYR A 394 -5.16 -6.42 23.61
CA TYR A 394 -5.53 -5.74 22.37
C TYR A 394 -4.34 -5.63 21.44
N ILE A 395 -4.62 -5.63 20.15
CA ILE A 395 -3.64 -5.28 19.11
C ILE A 395 -3.73 -3.77 18.89
N GLY A 396 -2.59 -3.10 18.88
CA GLY A 396 -2.50 -1.68 18.56
C GLY A 396 -1.31 -1.38 17.66
N ARG A 397 -1.29 -0.19 17.11
CA ARG A 397 -0.17 0.35 16.32
C ARG A 397 0.27 1.68 16.89
N THR A 398 1.55 1.96 16.74
CA THR A 398 2.14 3.27 17.03
C THR A 398 2.29 4.10 15.75
N TYR A 399 2.77 5.32 15.88
CA TYR A 399 3.16 6.12 14.70
C TYR A 399 4.24 5.43 13.86
N ALA A 400 4.98 4.49 14.43
CA ALA A 400 6.07 3.75 13.82
C ALA A 400 5.61 2.57 12.92
N ASP A 401 4.29 2.31 12.87
CA ASP A 401 3.78 1.08 12.26
C ASP A 401 2.66 1.39 11.26
N ALA A 402 2.90 1.11 9.98
CA ALA A 402 1.87 1.17 8.95
C ALA A 402 0.98 -0.10 9.05
N PRO A 403 -0.35 0.03 8.83
CA PRO A 403 -1.26 -1.11 8.98
C PRO A 403 -0.96 -2.20 7.95
N LYS A 404 -1.03 -3.46 8.38
CA LYS A 404 -0.88 -4.69 7.58
C LYS A 404 0.53 -4.97 7.03
N VAL A 405 1.48 -4.06 7.20
CA VAL A 405 2.84 -4.23 6.64
C VAL A 405 3.94 -4.18 7.69
N ASP A 406 3.72 -3.53 8.82
CA ASP A 406 4.67 -3.43 9.92
C ASP A 406 4.19 -4.22 11.15
N GLY A 407 4.94 -4.14 12.26
CA GLY A 407 4.63 -4.81 13.51
C GLY A 407 3.47 -4.21 14.29
N TYR A 408 3.16 -4.83 15.40
CA TYR A 408 2.10 -4.43 16.33
C TYR A 408 2.65 -4.16 17.73
N LEU A 409 1.83 -3.51 18.55
CA LEU A 409 2.02 -3.44 19.97
C LEU A 409 0.85 -4.17 20.66
N PHE A 410 1.15 -5.24 21.38
CA PHE A 410 0.17 -5.99 22.17
C PHE A 410 -0.05 -5.30 23.51
N VAL A 411 -1.26 -4.77 23.71
CA VAL A 411 -1.64 -4.04 24.93
C VAL A 411 -2.31 -4.98 25.92
N GLN A 412 -1.63 -5.31 26.99
CA GLN A 412 -2.17 -6.13 28.07
C GLN A 412 -3.01 -5.27 29.02
N THR A 413 -4.30 -5.54 29.08
CA THR A 413 -5.22 -4.81 29.98
C THR A 413 -6.51 -5.57 30.23
N GLY A 414 -7.08 -5.39 31.43
CA GLY A 414 -8.43 -5.84 31.76
C GLY A 414 -9.52 -4.82 31.41
N GLU A 415 -9.13 -3.61 30.97
CA GLU A 415 -10.05 -2.55 30.63
C GLU A 415 -10.67 -2.75 29.24
N LEU A 416 -11.82 -2.13 29.00
CA LEU A 416 -12.50 -2.23 27.72
C LEU A 416 -12.01 -1.09 26.82
N LEU A 417 -11.32 -1.45 25.74
CA LEU A 417 -10.88 -0.52 24.68
C LEU A 417 -11.69 -0.76 23.41
N VAL A 418 -11.90 0.30 22.64
CA VAL A 418 -12.63 0.23 21.37
C VAL A 418 -11.66 0.45 20.19
N THR A 419 -11.87 -0.27 19.10
CA THR A 419 -11.10 -0.10 17.87
C THR A 419 -11.11 1.37 17.42
N GLY A 420 -9.93 1.92 17.13
CA GLY A 420 -9.74 3.32 16.79
C GLY A 420 -9.51 4.25 17.98
N ASP A 421 -9.60 3.77 19.23
CA ASP A 421 -9.20 4.58 20.39
C ASP A 421 -7.69 4.74 20.44
N PHE A 422 -7.25 5.84 21.03
CA PHE A 422 -5.86 6.09 21.34
C PHE A 422 -5.61 5.92 22.82
N ALA A 423 -4.64 5.08 23.18
CA ALA A 423 -4.24 4.81 24.55
C ALA A 423 -2.75 5.12 24.74
N ARG A 424 -2.36 5.57 25.93
CA ARG A 424 -0.96 5.61 26.32
C ARG A 424 -0.57 4.25 26.86
N VAL A 425 0.50 3.69 26.32
CA VAL A 425 0.97 2.34 26.65
C VAL A 425 2.43 2.41 27.01
N ARG A 426 2.79 1.85 28.19
CA ARG A 426 4.19 1.66 28.59
C ARG A 426 4.68 0.34 28.03
N VAL A 427 5.73 0.40 27.22
CA VAL A 427 6.36 -0.80 26.65
C VAL A 427 7.02 -1.61 27.76
N THR A 428 6.68 -2.89 27.87
CA THR A 428 7.20 -3.82 28.89
C THR A 428 8.08 -4.92 28.30
N GLY A 429 8.01 -5.13 26.96
CA GLY A 429 8.80 -6.13 26.26
C GLY A 429 8.84 -5.92 24.77
N ALA A 430 9.77 -6.59 24.09
CA ALA A 430 9.91 -6.60 22.66
C ALA A 430 10.00 -8.04 22.14
N LEU A 431 9.43 -8.29 20.98
CA LEU A 431 9.60 -9.46 20.13
C LEU A 431 10.39 -9.05 18.89
N GLU A 432 10.61 -9.99 17.98
CA GLU A 432 11.42 -9.74 16.77
C GLU A 432 10.93 -8.53 15.96
N TYR A 433 9.61 -8.36 15.83
CA TYR A 433 9.01 -7.25 15.08
C TYR A 433 7.95 -6.50 15.88
N ASP A 434 7.48 -7.05 17.00
CA ASP A 434 6.35 -6.53 17.76
C ASP A 434 6.80 -6.02 19.14
N LEU A 435 5.94 -5.24 19.77
CA LEU A 435 6.11 -4.77 21.12
C LEU A 435 5.01 -5.32 22.05
N ILE A 436 5.31 -5.42 23.33
CA ILE A 436 4.36 -5.76 24.39
C ILE A 436 4.31 -4.59 25.37
N GLY A 437 3.13 -4.22 25.84
CA GLY A 437 2.98 -3.14 26.80
C GLY A 437 1.71 -3.24 27.64
N GLU A 438 1.63 -2.37 28.63
CA GLU A 438 0.51 -2.21 29.54
C GLU A 438 0.00 -0.78 29.47
N LEU A 439 -1.28 -0.56 29.76
CA LEU A 439 -1.78 0.83 29.84
C LEU A 439 -0.95 1.60 30.87
N ALA A 440 -0.43 2.77 30.46
CA ALA A 440 0.13 3.73 31.38
C ALA A 440 -1.02 4.35 32.18
N ASP A 441 -0.80 4.57 33.50
CA ASP A 441 -1.82 5.07 34.42
C ASP A 441 -2.55 6.28 33.83
N GLU A 442 -3.89 6.17 33.77
CA GLU A 442 -4.89 7.13 33.32
C GLU A 442 -4.82 7.66 31.89
N TYR A 443 -5.65 7.14 31.14
CA TYR A 443 -6.67 7.42 30.12
C TYR A 443 -6.47 8.55 29.13
N THR A 444 -6.59 8.14 27.91
CA THR A 444 -7.66 8.30 26.90
C THR A 444 -8.16 9.72 26.63
N GLU A 445 -7.94 10.11 25.45
CA GLU A 445 -8.83 10.99 24.70
C GLU A 445 -9.42 10.32 23.46
#